data_7cf3faf187650b576d0a56311293687d
#
_entry.id   7cf3faf187650b576d0a56311293687d
#
_cell.length_a   1.000
_cell.length_b   1.000
_cell.length_c   1.000
_cell.angle_alpha   90.00
_cell.angle_beta   90.00
_cell.angle_gamma   90.00
#
_symmetry.space_group_name_H-M   'P 1'
#
loop_
_entity.id
_entity.type
_entity.pdbx_description
1 polymer ?
#
loop_
_entity_poly.entity_id
_entity_poly.type
_entity_poly.pdbx_seq_one_letter_code
_entity_poly.pdbx_strand_id
1 'polypeptide(L)'
;MLIGEYEYRVEAKNRVSLPKKFREEIGNKVVVTQGYEGCLVVVSPTQWEILISDAAAGPFVAEEVRDTSRFLLGGAAEVELDDLGRFVLPQNLKNYAKIEKEVCFLGLGRWVEIWASEEWAKRKQYIAKHSGAIGKKLARLEV
;
A
#
# COMPACT_ATOMS: atom_id res chain seq x y z
N MET A 1 6.02 -1.94 -15.59
CA MET A 1 6.09 -0.93 -14.54
C MET A 1 4.76 -0.81 -13.81
N LEU A 2 4.79 -0.70 -12.50
CA LEU A 2 3.59 -0.51 -11.68
C LEU A 2 3.15 0.94 -11.75
N ILE A 3 2.19 1.23 -12.61
CA ILE A 3 1.63 2.58 -12.78
C ILE A 3 0.14 2.48 -13.06
N GLY A 4 -0.57 3.56 -12.74
CA GLY A 4 -1.97 3.70 -13.08
C GLY A 4 -2.91 3.52 -11.90
N GLU A 5 -4.15 3.81 -12.15
CA GLU A 5 -5.23 3.85 -11.17
C GLU A 5 -6.35 2.93 -11.66
N TYR A 6 -6.78 1.99 -10.81
CA TYR A 6 -7.81 1.01 -11.16
C TYR A 6 -8.84 0.90 -10.05
N GLU A 7 -10.11 1.04 -10.40
CA GLU A 7 -11.20 0.90 -9.44
C GLU A 7 -11.80 -0.49 -9.52
N TYR A 8 -11.98 -1.12 -8.35
CA TYR A 8 -12.57 -2.44 -8.20
C TYR A 8 -13.55 -2.46 -7.05
N ARG A 9 -14.36 -3.51 -7.00
CA ARG A 9 -15.25 -3.78 -5.88
C ARG A 9 -14.67 -4.88 -5.00
N VAL A 10 -14.89 -4.74 -3.70
CA VAL A 10 -14.62 -5.83 -2.76
C VAL A 10 -15.67 -6.92 -2.99
N GLU A 11 -15.24 -8.13 -3.27
CA GLU A 11 -16.11 -9.28 -3.50
C GLU A 11 -16.51 -9.93 -2.17
N ALA A 12 -17.43 -10.91 -2.25
CA ALA A 12 -17.87 -11.67 -1.10
C ALA A 12 -16.67 -12.25 -0.32
N LYS A 13 -16.81 -12.34 1.00
CA LYS A 13 -15.76 -12.85 1.91
C LYS A 13 -14.51 -11.98 1.95
N ASN A 14 -14.67 -10.68 1.72
CA ASN A 14 -13.56 -9.70 1.75
C ASN A 14 -12.44 -10.00 0.75
N ARG A 15 -12.77 -10.58 -0.39
CA ARG A 15 -11.81 -10.83 -1.45
C ARG A 15 -11.63 -9.60 -2.32
N VAL A 16 -10.39 -9.32 -2.66
CA VAL A 16 -10.04 -8.28 -3.62
C VAL A 16 -9.15 -8.88 -4.70
N SER A 17 -9.30 -8.38 -5.92
CA SER A 17 -8.52 -8.82 -7.07
C SER A 17 -7.42 -7.83 -7.35
N LEU A 18 -6.17 -8.26 -7.30
CA LEU A 18 -5.06 -7.43 -7.74
C LEU A 18 -5.16 -7.27 -9.27
N PRO A 19 -5.12 -6.04 -9.80
CA PRO A 19 -5.18 -5.86 -11.26
C PRO A 19 -4.18 -6.73 -12.00
N LYS A 20 -4.62 -7.35 -13.08
CA LYS A 20 -3.81 -8.29 -13.85
C LYS A 20 -2.45 -7.72 -14.24
N LYS A 21 -2.43 -6.46 -14.65
CA LYS A 21 -1.20 -5.77 -15.02
C LYS A 21 -0.19 -5.74 -13.87
N PHE A 22 -0.65 -5.56 -12.65
CA PHE A 22 0.22 -5.55 -11.47
C PHE A 22 0.66 -6.96 -11.08
N ARG A 23 -0.24 -7.95 -11.21
CA ARG A 23 0.10 -9.35 -10.93
C ARG A 23 1.22 -9.89 -11.79
N GLU A 24 1.25 -9.48 -13.04
CA GLU A 24 2.27 -9.91 -14.00
C GLU A 24 3.67 -9.49 -13.54
N GLU A 25 3.79 -8.38 -12.84
CA GLU A 25 5.07 -7.91 -12.33
C GLU A 25 5.38 -8.40 -10.92
N ILE A 26 4.37 -8.43 -10.03
CA ILE A 26 4.60 -8.75 -8.62
C ILE A 26 4.67 -10.26 -8.40
N GLY A 27 3.89 -11.03 -9.14
CA GLY A 27 3.78 -12.47 -8.95
C GLY A 27 2.64 -12.85 -8.03
N ASN A 28 2.61 -14.12 -7.60
CA ASN A 28 1.50 -14.70 -6.85
C ASN A 28 1.61 -14.58 -5.34
N LYS A 29 2.78 -14.26 -4.83
CA LYS A 29 2.99 -14.05 -3.38
C LYS A 29 3.23 -12.58 -3.15
N VAL A 30 2.49 -12.00 -2.22
CA VAL A 30 2.60 -10.58 -1.91
C VAL A 30 2.58 -10.37 -0.41
N VAL A 31 3.11 -9.24 0.01
CA VAL A 31 2.96 -8.74 1.37
C VAL A 31 2.03 -7.56 1.33
N VAL A 32 1.02 -7.56 2.19
CA VAL A 32 0.08 -6.45 2.35
C VAL A 32 0.28 -5.87 3.74
N THR A 33 0.43 -4.56 3.83
CA THR A 33 0.62 -3.89 5.11
C THR A 33 -0.05 -2.54 5.14
N GLN A 34 -0.09 -1.95 6.33
CA GLN A 34 -0.53 -0.58 6.51
C GLN A 34 0.44 0.37 5.82
N GLY A 35 -0.09 1.26 5.00
CA GLY A 35 0.66 2.37 4.43
C GLY A 35 0.39 3.64 5.21
N TYR A 36 1.04 4.70 4.82
CA TYR A 36 0.81 6.01 5.41
C TYR A 36 -0.40 6.68 4.75
N GLU A 37 -0.99 7.65 5.42
CA GLU A 37 -2.18 8.40 5.01
C GLU A 37 -3.44 7.53 4.88
N GLY A 38 -3.46 6.37 5.57
CA GLY A 38 -4.67 5.55 5.65
C GLY A 38 -4.88 4.58 4.50
N CYS A 39 -3.85 4.26 3.73
CA CYS A 39 -3.94 3.26 2.68
C CYS A 39 -3.26 1.95 3.07
N LEU A 40 -3.36 0.95 2.21
CA LEU A 40 -2.59 -0.29 2.30
C LEU A 40 -1.52 -0.30 1.21
N VAL A 41 -0.43 -1.00 1.50
CA VAL A 41 0.67 -1.19 0.55
C VAL A 41 0.75 -2.67 0.20
N VAL A 42 0.88 -2.96 -1.08
CA VAL A 42 1.08 -4.32 -1.61
C VAL A 42 2.42 -4.35 -2.34
N VAL A 43 3.27 -5.27 -1.95
CA VAL A 43 4.61 -5.42 -2.53
C VAL A 43 4.96 -6.87 -2.75
N SER A 44 5.91 -7.12 -3.67
CA SER A 44 6.54 -8.42 -3.78
C SER A 44 7.40 -8.71 -2.54
N PRO A 45 7.69 -9.97 -2.24
CA PRO A 45 8.59 -10.29 -1.12
C PRO A 45 9.97 -9.64 -1.24
N THR A 46 10.51 -9.55 -2.43
CA THR A 46 11.80 -8.88 -2.67
C THR A 46 11.74 -7.39 -2.37
N GLN A 47 10.71 -6.72 -2.87
CA GLN A 47 10.53 -5.29 -2.62
C GLN A 47 10.22 -5.02 -1.14
N TRP A 48 9.53 -5.96 -0.49
CA TRP A 48 9.26 -5.88 0.96
C TRP A 48 10.54 -5.77 1.77
N GLU A 49 11.52 -6.63 1.48
CA GLU A 49 12.81 -6.60 2.17
C GLU A 49 13.52 -5.26 1.99
N ILE A 50 13.48 -4.69 0.79
CA ILE A 50 14.08 -3.39 0.52
C ILE A 50 13.36 -2.29 1.32
N LEU A 51 12.04 -2.32 1.31
CA LEU A 51 11.22 -1.31 1.99
C LEU A 51 11.44 -1.31 3.50
N ILE A 52 11.45 -2.48 4.13
CA ILE A 52 11.67 -2.57 5.58
C ILE A 52 13.12 -2.25 5.97
N SER A 53 14.08 -2.57 5.10
CA SER A 53 15.48 -2.19 5.33
C SER A 53 15.64 -0.67 5.39
N ASP A 54 14.92 0.05 4.52
CA ASP A 54 14.96 1.50 4.52
C ASP A 54 14.17 2.11 5.68
N ALA A 55 12.95 1.61 5.90
CA ALA A 55 12.01 2.21 6.85
C ALA A 55 12.30 1.87 8.30
N ALA A 56 12.82 0.67 8.57
CA ALA A 56 13.12 0.19 9.92
C ALA A 56 14.63 0.23 10.23
N ALA A 57 15.40 0.95 9.44
CA ALA A 57 16.83 1.14 9.68
C ALA A 57 17.04 2.01 10.93
N GLY A 58 18.01 1.62 11.74
CA GLY A 58 18.37 2.39 12.91
C GLY A 58 18.46 1.54 14.17
N PRO A 59 18.83 2.15 15.29
CA PRO A 59 19.07 1.41 16.52
C PRO A 59 17.78 0.93 17.18
N PHE A 60 17.81 -0.28 17.68
CA PHE A 60 16.70 -0.88 18.41
C PHE A 60 16.24 -0.03 19.61
N VAL A 61 17.16 0.75 20.20
CA VAL A 61 16.86 1.60 21.35
C VAL A 61 15.99 2.82 21.02
N ALA A 62 15.88 3.17 19.75
CA ALA A 62 15.06 4.31 19.32
C ALA A 62 13.59 3.91 19.26
N GLU A 63 12.73 4.66 19.94
CA GLU A 63 11.29 4.42 19.95
C GLU A 63 10.69 4.50 18.54
N GLU A 64 11.15 5.46 17.74
CA GLU A 64 10.66 5.65 16.37
C GLU A 64 10.95 4.44 15.49
N VAL A 65 12.06 3.78 15.67
CA VAL A 65 12.41 2.54 14.94
C VAL A 65 11.48 1.42 15.38
N ARG A 66 11.23 1.28 16.68
CA ARG A 66 10.33 0.27 17.21
C ARG A 66 8.89 0.49 16.75
N ASP A 67 8.40 1.74 16.79
CA ASP A 67 7.04 2.06 16.36
C ASP A 67 6.85 1.90 14.86
N THR A 68 7.84 2.28 14.06
CA THR A 68 7.81 2.02 12.62
C THR A 68 7.72 0.52 12.33
N SER A 69 8.49 -0.29 13.05
CA SER A 69 8.46 -1.74 12.92
C SER A 69 7.09 -2.32 13.33
N ARG A 70 6.52 -1.81 14.42
CA ARG A 70 5.18 -2.22 14.87
C ARG A 70 4.12 -1.89 13.82
N PHE A 71 4.21 -0.72 13.22
CA PHE A 71 3.27 -0.27 12.21
C PHE A 71 3.39 -1.07 10.92
N LEU A 72 4.58 -1.17 10.36
CA LEU A 72 4.80 -1.81 9.06
C LEU A 72 4.84 -3.33 9.14
N LEU A 73 5.62 -3.89 10.06
CA LEU A 73 5.77 -5.34 10.14
C LEU A 73 4.68 -5.99 10.99
N GLY A 74 4.33 -5.38 12.10
CA GLY A 74 3.26 -5.90 12.98
C GLY A 74 1.90 -5.90 12.31
N GLY A 75 1.65 -4.96 11.41
CA GLY A 75 0.41 -4.88 10.66
C GLY A 75 0.40 -5.67 9.34
N ALA A 76 1.52 -6.29 8.98
CA ALA A 76 1.66 -6.94 7.67
C ALA A 76 1.09 -8.35 7.64
N ALA A 77 0.69 -8.79 6.45
CA ALA A 77 0.28 -10.15 6.17
C ALA A 77 0.92 -10.64 4.87
N GLU A 78 1.46 -11.85 4.91
CA GLU A 78 1.89 -12.53 3.70
C GLU A 78 0.68 -13.25 3.11
N VAL A 79 0.37 -12.99 1.86
CA VAL A 79 -0.79 -13.60 1.21
C VAL A 79 -0.38 -14.21 -0.12
N GLU A 80 -1.10 -15.27 -0.50
CA GLU A 80 -0.93 -15.91 -1.79
C GLU A 80 -2.19 -15.64 -2.62
N LEU A 81 -2.00 -15.20 -3.86
CA LEU A 81 -3.10 -14.93 -4.77
C LEU A 81 -3.63 -16.25 -5.33
N ASP A 82 -4.95 -16.34 -5.52
CA ASP A 82 -5.56 -17.46 -6.20
C ASP A 82 -5.36 -17.35 -7.72
N ASP A 83 -5.90 -18.31 -8.48
CA ASP A 83 -5.73 -18.34 -9.94
C ASP A 83 -6.35 -17.14 -10.65
N LEU A 84 -7.28 -16.45 -10.00
CA LEU A 84 -7.90 -15.24 -10.53
C LEU A 84 -7.25 -13.96 -9.98
N GLY A 85 -6.17 -14.10 -9.23
CA GLY A 85 -5.45 -12.97 -8.65
C GLY A 85 -6.12 -12.35 -7.44
N ARG A 86 -6.99 -13.10 -6.76
CA ARG A 86 -7.71 -12.62 -5.58
C ARG A 86 -7.00 -13.05 -4.31
N PHE A 87 -7.16 -12.25 -3.29
CA PHE A 87 -6.77 -12.62 -1.92
C PHE A 87 -7.81 -12.09 -0.93
N VAL A 88 -7.87 -12.73 0.23
CA VAL A 88 -8.74 -12.29 1.31
C VAL A 88 -8.06 -11.12 2.01
N LEU A 89 -8.73 -9.98 2.05
CA LEU A 89 -8.21 -8.81 2.75
C LEU A 89 -8.33 -9.03 4.26
N PRO A 90 -7.22 -9.08 5.02
CA PRO A 90 -7.29 -9.23 6.47
C PRO A 90 -8.14 -8.14 7.11
N GLN A 91 -8.94 -8.54 8.11
CA GLN A 91 -9.90 -7.63 8.71
C GLN A 91 -9.27 -6.40 9.35
N ASN A 92 -8.11 -6.58 10.00
CA ASN A 92 -7.38 -5.45 10.59
C ASN A 92 -6.94 -4.44 9.55
N LEU A 93 -6.52 -4.89 8.39
CA LEU A 93 -6.10 -4.01 7.29
C LEU A 93 -7.29 -3.34 6.64
N LYS A 94 -8.37 -4.08 6.45
CA LYS A 94 -9.62 -3.52 5.94
C LYS A 94 -10.14 -2.41 6.83
N ASN A 95 -10.12 -2.62 8.14
CA ASN A 95 -10.55 -1.62 9.13
C ASN A 95 -9.64 -0.39 9.12
N TYR A 96 -8.33 -0.60 9.10
CA TYR A 96 -7.37 0.49 9.06
C TYR A 96 -7.61 1.42 7.87
N ALA A 97 -7.80 0.85 6.69
CA ALA A 97 -7.96 1.62 5.46
C ALA A 97 -9.41 2.07 5.21
N LYS A 98 -10.33 1.77 6.12
CA LYS A 98 -11.76 2.11 5.99
C LYS A 98 -12.40 1.57 4.72
N ILE A 99 -11.95 0.40 4.29
CA ILE A 99 -12.46 -0.23 3.08
C ILE A 99 -13.78 -0.89 3.37
N GLU A 100 -14.78 -0.62 2.54
CA GLU A 100 -16.11 -1.24 2.62
C GLU A 100 -16.43 -1.99 1.34
N LYS A 101 -16.84 -1.30 0.29
CA LYS A 101 -17.32 -1.89 -0.96
C LYS A 101 -16.44 -1.61 -2.16
N GLU A 102 -15.84 -0.44 -2.23
CA GLU A 102 -15.10 -0.01 -3.40
C GLU A 102 -13.68 0.38 -3.03
N VAL A 103 -12.74 -0.05 -3.84
CA VAL A 103 -11.32 0.21 -3.65
C VAL A 103 -10.70 0.77 -4.91
N CYS A 104 -9.63 1.52 -4.72
CA CYS A 104 -8.79 2.00 -5.80
C CYS A 104 -7.39 1.44 -5.61
N PHE A 105 -6.87 0.80 -6.66
CA PHE A 105 -5.48 0.34 -6.70
C PHE A 105 -4.63 1.36 -7.43
N LEU A 106 -3.51 1.75 -6.83
CA LEU A 106 -2.56 2.67 -7.45
C LEU A 106 -1.22 1.98 -7.64
N GLY A 107 -0.69 2.02 -8.85
CA GLY A 107 0.67 1.59 -9.11
C GLY A 107 1.64 2.76 -8.93
N LEU A 108 2.61 2.59 -8.05
CA LEU A 108 3.54 3.67 -7.67
C LEU A 108 5.00 3.30 -7.91
N GLY A 109 5.25 2.51 -8.95
CA GLY A 109 6.59 2.13 -9.37
C GLY A 109 7.12 0.93 -8.62
N ARG A 110 7.44 1.07 -7.33
CA ARG A 110 8.00 -0.01 -6.51
C ARG A 110 6.96 -0.76 -5.70
N TRP A 111 5.77 -0.19 -5.51
CA TRP A 111 4.69 -0.82 -4.75
C TRP A 111 3.34 -0.44 -5.33
N VAL A 112 2.31 -1.13 -4.88
CA VAL A 112 0.92 -0.84 -5.18
C VAL A 112 0.26 -0.38 -3.89
N GLU A 113 -0.63 0.61 -3.96
CA GLU A 113 -1.47 1.00 -2.84
C GLU A 113 -2.92 0.60 -3.07
N ILE A 114 -3.59 0.26 -1.98
CA ILE A 114 -5.03 0.01 -1.98
C ILE A 114 -5.67 1.06 -1.08
N TRP A 115 -6.60 1.80 -1.65
CA TRP A 115 -7.34 2.84 -0.95
C TRP A 115 -8.83 2.53 -0.96
N ALA A 116 -9.54 2.86 0.12
CA ALA A 116 -10.98 3.02 0.03
C ALA A 116 -11.26 4.13 -1.00
N SER A 117 -12.18 3.90 -1.93
CA SER A 117 -12.40 4.85 -3.04
C SER A 117 -12.70 6.26 -2.57
N GLU A 118 -13.49 6.43 -1.50
CA GLU A 118 -13.81 7.73 -0.93
C GLU A 118 -12.58 8.43 -0.34
N GLU A 119 -11.73 7.67 0.34
CA GLU A 119 -10.50 8.21 0.93
C GLU A 119 -9.50 8.63 -0.16
N TRP A 120 -9.42 7.84 -1.22
CA TRP A 120 -8.57 8.21 -2.36
C TRP A 120 -9.07 9.50 -3.04
N ALA A 121 -10.37 9.64 -3.21
CA ALA A 121 -10.93 10.85 -3.81
C ALA A 121 -10.53 12.10 -3.02
N LYS A 122 -10.56 12.05 -1.70
CA LYS A 122 -10.13 13.15 -0.82
C LYS A 122 -8.64 13.43 -0.97
N ARG A 123 -7.83 12.37 -0.94
CA ARG A 123 -6.37 12.52 -1.05
C ARG A 123 -5.96 13.05 -2.41
N LYS A 124 -6.61 12.60 -3.47
CA LYS A 124 -6.38 13.07 -4.84
C LYS A 124 -6.63 14.55 -4.98
N GLN A 125 -7.72 15.06 -4.39
CA GLN A 125 -8.00 16.48 -4.34
C GLN A 125 -6.93 17.25 -3.58
N TYR A 126 -6.51 16.74 -2.44
CA TYR A 126 -5.44 17.34 -1.65
C TYR A 126 -4.16 17.45 -2.47
N ILE A 127 -3.76 16.37 -3.14
CA ILE A 127 -2.55 16.34 -3.97
C ILE A 127 -2.63 17.36 -5.09
N ALA A 128 -3.77 17.43 -5.78
CA ALA A 128 -3.98 18.38 -6.87
C ALA A 128 -3.87 19.83 -6.39
N LYS A 129 -4.45 20.15 -5.24
CA LYS A 129 -4.40 21.48 -4.65
C LYS A 129 -3.00 21.88 -4.17
N HIS A 130 -2.21 20.91 -3.71
CA HIS A 130 -0.94 21.16 -3.05
C HIS A 130 0.27 20.73 -3.89
N SER A 131 0.07 20.42 -5.17
CA SER A 131 1.14 19.91 -6.03
C SER A 131 2.34 20.85 -6.11
N GLY A 132 2.12 22.17 -6.19
CA GLY A 132 3.20 23.14 -6.22
C GLY A 132 4.00 23.17 -4.92
N ALA A 133 3.31 23.16 -3.77
CA ALA A 133 3.95 23.16 -2.46
C ALA A 133 4.70 21.83 -2.20
N ILE A 134 4.12 20.72 -2.64
CA ILE A 134 4.75 19.40 -2.55
C ILE A 134 6.04 19.38 -3.36
N GLY A 135 6.01 19.88 -4.59
CA GLY A 135 7.19 19.97 -5.43
C GLY A 135 8.30 20.82 -4.83
N LYS A 136 7.93 21.94 -4.21
CA LYS A 136 8.92 22.79 -3.51
C LYS A 136 9.55 22.08 -2.32
N LYS A 137 8.76 21.34 -1.54
CA LYS A 137 9.29 20.56 -0.42
C LYS A 137 10.21 19.46 -0.90
N LEU A 138 9.83 18.78 -1.97
CA LEU A 138 10.65 17.72 -2.55
C LEU A 138 12.02 18.25 -3.00
N ALA A 139 12.06 19.42 -3.58
CA ALA A 139 13.31 20.06 -4.01
C ALA A 139 14.27 20.37 -2.85
N ARG A 140 13.78 20.42 -1.62
CA ARG A 140 14.58 20.68 -0.41
C ARG A 140 15.07 19.40 0.27
N LEU A 141 14.56 18.23 -0.13
CA LEU A 141 15.03 16.98 0.43
C LEU A 141 16.39 16.63 -0.13
N GLU A 142 17.29 16.23 0.77
CA GLU A 142 18.55 15.64 0.38
C GLU A 142 18.30 14.16 0.11
N VAL A 143 18.62 13.76 -1.09
CA VAL A 143 18.36 12.39 -1.53
C VAL A 143 19.68 11.69 -1.81
#